data_e5d751ea4b25d7fd242a8a45555055fd
#
_entry.id   e5d751ea4b25d7fd242a8a45555055fd
#
_cell.length_a   1.000
_cell.length_b   1.000
_cell.length_c   1.000
_cell.angle_alpha   90.00
_cell.angle_beta   90.00
_cell.angle_gamma   90.00
#
_symmetry.space_group_name_H-M   'P 1'
#
loop_
_entity.id
_entity.type
_entity.pdbx_description
1 polymer ?
#
loop_
_entity_poly.entity_id
_entity_poly.type
_entity_poly.pdbx_seq_one_letter_code
_entity_poly.pdbx_strand_id
1 'polypeptide(L)'
;MNYFKKLFFITLLIFSGVVHAQQYPIKPIKMYVAGAAGDGIDLVSRRIAQKLSEKLGQQLIIENRPGAGGGINASEATAKATPDGYTLMMGNAGTLTINPGLMPRLTYDPVKDFAPITLAAIVPNLLVANSGFPVNSVADLIALSKKQPGRVNFASPGTGTGQHLGGELFKSMANIDLVHVPYKGSGPGVTDLLAGQVELMIVPLPVVLAHVTSGKLKALGITSLKRSSLLPAIPTVSEAGLNGYDVSAWYGIVAPAGTPVQIIELLNLEIVKILNTTDTREYFQKFGAETGGNSKEEFSLFMRNETQKWKNVIKISGIKTE
;
A
#
# COMPACT_ATOMS: atom_id res chain seq x y z
N MET A 1 -18.48 67.85 -21.58
CA MET A 1 -17.22 67.06 -21.29
C MET A 1 -17.35 66.08 -20.15
N ASN A 2 -18.43 66.07 -19.38
CA ASN A 2 -18.59 65.15 -18.21
C ASN A 2 -19.33 63.78 -18.52
N TYR A 3 -20.05 63.68 -19.63
CA TYR A 3 -20.78 62.50 -20.02
C TYR A 3 -19.87 61.44 -20.63
N PHE A 4 -18.85 61.83 -21.39
CA PHE A 4 -17.87 60.86 -21.97
C PHE A 4 -16.97 60.20 -20.94
N LYS A 5 -16.64 60.89 -19.85
CA LYS A 5 -15.85 60.27 -18.74
C LYS A 5 -16.65 59.28 -17.91
N LYS A 6 -17.97 59.48 -17.75
CA LYS A 6 -18.83 58.54 -17.04
C LYS A 6 -19.12 57.26 -17.87
N LEU A 7 -19.23 57.39 -19.20
CA LEU A 7 -19.43 56.25 -20.08
C LEU A 7 -18.18 55.37 -20.14
N PHE A 8 -16.97 55.93 -20.10
CA PHE A 8 -15.70 55.22 -20.09
C PHE A 8 -15.46 54.45 -18.78
N PHE A 9 -15.93 54.97 -17.65
CA PHE A 9 -15.83 54.30 -16.34
C PHE A 9 -16.82 53.11 -16.20
N ILE A 10 -17.99 53.18 -16.82
CA ILE A 10 -18.99 52.11 -16.80
C ILE A 10 -18.56 50.94 -17.71
N THR A 11 -17.88 51.21 -18.83
CA THR A 11 -17.36 50.15 -19.71
C THR A 11 -16.18 49.41 -19.14
N LEU A 12 -15.42 50.00 -18.21
CA LEU A 12 -14.28 49.37 -17.52
C LEU A 12 -14.70 48.41 -16.41
N LEU A 13 -15.93 48.57 -15.88
CA LEU A 13 -16.48 47.70 -14.81
C LEU A 13 -17.15 46.41 -15.31
N ILE A 14 -17.41 46.26 -16.61
CA ILE A 14 -18.07 45.09 -17.21
C ILE A 14 -17.04 44.04 -17.64
N PHE A 15 -15.75 44.36 -17.64
CA PHE A 15 -14.65 43.40 -17.84
C PHE A 15 -14.16 42.75 -16.53
N SER A 16 -15.02 42.68 -15.51
CA SER A 16 -14.81 41.75 -14.40
C SER A 16 -14.89 40.33 -15.00
N GLY A 17 -13.73 39.86 -15.46
CA GLY A 17 -13.61 38.55 -16.10
C GLY A 17 -14.30 37.52 -15.24
N VAL A 18 -15.29 36.87 -15.80
CA VAL A 18 -15.78 35.58 -15.31
C VAL A 18 -14.54 34.71 -15.31
N VAL A 19 -13.85 34.60 -14.17
CA VAL A 19 -12.86 33.56 -13.92
C VAL A 19 -13.65 32.28 -14.01
N HIS A 20 -13.69 31.72 -15.21
CA HIS A 20 -14.14 30.34 -15.37
C HIS A 20 -13.19 29.54 -14.51
N ALA A 21 -13.64 29.07 -13.36
CA ALA A 21 -12.96 28.05 -12.63
C ALA A 21 -12.66 26.94 -13.64
N GLN A 22 -11.39 26.79 -14.01
CA GLN A 22 -11.00 25.83 -15.05
C GLN A 22 -11.55 24.47 -14.64
N GLN A 23 -12.49 23.96 -15.45
CA GLN A 23 -13.18 22.72 -15.16
C GLN A 23 -12.14 21.58 -15.16
N TYR A 24 -11.74 21.15 -13.97
CA TYR A 24 -10.80 20.04 -13.81
C TYR A 24 -11.57 18.70 -13.81
N PRO A 25 -11.05 17.67 -14.51
CA PRO A 25 -9.93 17.69 -15.46
C PRO A 25 -10.36 18.02 -16.91
N ILE A 26 -9.47 18.69 -17.67
CA ILE A 26 -9.66 19.00 -19.09
C ILE A 26 -8.72 18.20 -20.03
N LYS A 27 -7.81 17.41 -19.47
CA LYS A 27 -6.85 16.55 -20.17
C LYS A 27 -6.67 15.24 -19.38
N PRO A 28 -6.09 14.19 -19.98
CA PRO A 28 -5.81 12.95 -19.27
C PRO A 28 -4.97 13.15 -18.02
N ILE A 29 -5.31 12.38 -16.97
CA ILE A 29 -4.56 12.30 -15.73
C ILE A 29 -3.62 11.09 -15.80
N LYS A 30 -2.37 11.24 -15.36
CA LYS A 30 -1.41 10.15 -15.27
C LYS A 30 -1.35 9.63 -13.82
N MET A 31 -1.32 8.31 -13.66
CA MET A 31 -1.06 7.68 -12.37
C MET A 31 0.19 6.79 -12.46
N TYR A 32 1.24 7.16 -11.75
CA TYR A 32 2.38 6.29 -11.53
C TYR A 32 2.02 5.22 -10.52
N VAL A 33 2.35 3.97 -10.83
CA VAL A 33 2.08 2.82 -9.96
C VAL A 33 3.41 2.29 -9.44
N ALA A 34 3.57 2.28 -8.12
CA ALA A 34 4.77 1.80 -7.42
C ALA A 34 4.77 0.26 -7.35
N GLY A 35 4.76 -0.38 -8.52
CA GLY A 35 4.73 -1.84 -8.66
C GLY A 35 4.75 -2.27 -10.12
N ALA A 36 4.97 -3.56 -10.34
CA ALA A 36 4.98 -4.13 -11.68
C ALA A 36 3.55 -4.32 -12.22
N ALA A 37 3.42 -4.38 -13.55
CA ALA A 37 2.16 -4.70 -14.19
C ALA A 37 1.71 -6.12 -13.80
N GLY A 38 0.43 -6.26 -13.45
CA GLY A 38 -0.17 -7.51 -12.99
C GLY A 38 -0.06 -7.76 -11.48
N ASP A 39 0.73 -6.98 -10.75
CA ASP A 39 0.77 -7.05 -9.29
C ASP A 39 -0.55 -6.54 -8.67
N GLY A 40 -0.80 -6.88 -7.39
CA GLY A 40 -2.01 -6.44 -6.68
C GLY A 40 -2.22 -4.92 -6.69
N ILE A 41 -1.16 -4.14 -6.58
CA ILE A 41 -1.21 -2.67 -6.67
C ILE A 41 -1.64 -2.20 -8.07
N ASP A 42 -1.21 -2.88 -9.13
CA ASP A 42 -1.59 -2.57 -10.50
C ASP A 42 -3.07 -2.92 -10.77
N LEU A 43 -3.55 -4.07 -10.28
CA LEU A 43 -4.95 -4.47 -10.39
C LEU A 43 -5.89 -3.46 -9.72
N VAL A 44 -5.55 -3.02 -8.50
CA VAL A 44 -6.27 -1.97 -7.77
C VAL A 44 -6.25 -0.65 -8.55
N SER A 45 -5.09 -0.26 -9.06
CA SER A 45 -4.92 0.99 -9.82
C SER A 45 -5.76 1.00 -11.09
N ARG A 46 -5.75 -0.08 -11.88
CA ARG A 46 -6.52 -0.19 -13.13
C ARG A 46 -8.01 -0.17 -12.88
N ARG A 47 -8.48 -0.82 -11.81
CA ARG A 47 -9.91 -0.79 -11.46
C ARG A 47 -10.37 0.63 -11.12
N ILE A 48 -9.60 1.33 -10.28
CA ILE A 48 -9.90 2.73 -9.94
C ILE A 48 -9.79 3.62 -11.18
N ALA A 49 -8.74 3.45 -12.00
CA ALA A 49 -8.52 4.24 -13.20
C ALA A 49 -9.68 4.11 -14.20
N GLN A 50 -10.17 2.90 -14.45
CA GLN A 50 -11.32 2.66 -15.31
C GLN A 50 -12.53 3.45 -14.82
N LYS A 51 -12.93 3.26 -13.57
CA LYS A 51 -14.12 3.89 -12.99
C LYS A 51 -14.00 5.41 -12.87
N LEU A 52 -12.81 5.90 -12.51
CA LEU A 52 -12.57 7.34 -12.39
C LEU A 52 -12.58 8.02 -13.77
N SER A 53 -12.05 7.36 -14.80
CA SER A 53 -12.12 7.86 -16.19
C SER A 53 -13.57 8.01 -16.67
N GLU A 54 -14.41 7.02 -16.40
CA GLU A 54 -15.85 7.07 -16.68
C GLU A 54 -16.53 8.26 -15.97
N LYS A 55 -16.14 8.50 -14.71
CA LYS A 55 -16.75 9.53 -13.86
C LYS A 55 -16.31 10.94 -14.23
N LEU A 56 -15.04 11.13 -14.54
CA LEU A 56 -14.45 12.46 -14.80
C LEU A 56 -14.49 12.85 -16.29
N GLY A 57 -14.86 11.94 -17.20
CA GLY A 57 -14.86 12.19 -18.65
C GLY A 57 -13.46 12.38 -19.25
N GLN A 58 -12.40 12.05 -18.50
CA GLN A 58 -11.00 12.11 -18.91
C GLN A 58 -10.28 10.82 -18.56
N GLN A 59 -9.38 10.37 -19.42
CA GLN A 59 -8.64 9.14 -19.17
C GLN A 59 -7.69 9.26 -17.97
N LEU A 60 -7.67 8.25 -17.09
CA LEU A 60 -6.62 8.03 -16.11
C LEU A 60 -5.65 6.97 -16.65
N ILE A 61 -4.47 7.42 -17.05
CA ILE A 61 -3.44 6.59 -17.71
C ILE A 61 -2.52 5.99 -16.65
N ILE A 62 -2.46 4.66 -16.60
CA ILE A 62 -1.58 3.93 -15.68
C ILE A 62 -0.19 3.77 -16.28
N GLU A 63 0.83 4.14 -15.51
CA GLU A 63 2.24 3.94 -15.85
C GLU A 63 2.94 3.23 -14.70
N ASN A 64 3.28 1.95 -14.88
CA ASN A 64 3.98 1.16 -13.89
C ASN A 64 5.45 1.60 -13.81
N ARG A 65 5.90 1.93 -12.59
CA ARG A 65 7.28 2.31 -12.29
C ARG A 65 7.80 1.52 -11.09
N PRO A 66 8.07 0.22 -11.28
CA PRO A 66 8.66 -0.60 -10.24
C PRO A 66 10.09 -0.11 -9.89
N GLY A 67 10.65 -0.66 -8.83
CA GLY A 67 12.01 -0.35 -8.39
C GLY A 67 12.28 -0.85 -6.99
N ALA A 68 13.49 -0.66 -6.50
CA ALA A 68 13.85 -0.96 -5.12
C ALA A 68 12.91 -0.24 -4.13
N GLY A 69 12.86 -0.70 -2.88
CA GLY A 69 12.04 -0.07 -1.84
C GLY A 69 10.54 0.00 -2.17
N GLY A 70 10.03 -0.95 -2.96
CA GLY A 70 8.61 -1.00 -3.33
C GLY A 70 8.20 -0.03 -4.43
N GLY A 71 9.13 0.49 -5.25
CA GLY A 71 8.83 1.37 -6.37
C GLY A 71 9.28 2.82 -6.19
N ILE A 72 10.52 3.00 -5.76
CA ILE A 72 11.12 4.33 -5.53
C ILE A 72 11.04 5.24 -6.76
N ASN A 73 11.14 4.64 -7.98
CA ASN A 73 11.05 5.37 -9.24
C ASN A 73 9.70 6.08 -9.45
N ALA A 74 8.60 5.49 -8.97
CA ALA A 74 7.28 6.12 -8.99
C ALA A 74 7.26 7.35 -8.05
N SER A 75 7.82 7.19 -6.85
CA SER A 75 7.85 8.23 -5.83
C SER A 75 8.69 9.43 -6.27
N GLU A 76 9.89 9.19 -6.79
CA GLU A 76 10.76 10.25 -7.31
C GLU A 76 10.12 11.03 -8.46
N ALA A 77 9.49 10.31 -9.39
CA ALA A 77 8.81 10.94 -10.52
C ALA A 77 7.62 11.78 -10.06
N THR A 78 6.88 11.31 -9.04
CA THR A 78 5.74 12.05 -8.49
C THR A 78 6.19 13.27 -7.70
N ALA A 79 7.23 13.15 -6.87
CA ALA A 79 7.77 14.26 -6.09
C ALA A 79 8.26 15.43 -6.96
N LYS A 80 8.73 15.13 -8.18
CA LYS A 80 9.23 16.11 -9.16
C LYS A 80 8.16 16.62 -10.13
N ALA A 81 6.95 16.07 -10.08
CA ALA A 81 5.89 16.44 -11.02
C ALA A 81 5.24 17.77 -10.63
N THR A 82 4.66 18.45 -11.63
CA THR A 82 3.90 19.68 -11.41
C THR A 82 2.69 19.41 -10.52
N PRO A 83 2.44 20.22 -9.48
CA PRO A 83 1.34 20.01 -8.55
C PRO A 83 0.01 20.59 -9.12
N ASP A 84 -0.34 20.19 -10.34
CA ASP A 84 -1.54 20.63 -11.07
C ASP A 84 -2.70 19.64 -11.04
N GLY A 85 -2.52 18.51 -10.35
CA GLY A 85 -3.51 17.43 -10.24
C GLY A 85 -3.51 16.44 -11.40
N TYR A 86 -2.69 16.62 -12.44
CA TYR A 86 -2.61 15.71 -13.58
C TYR A 86 -1.56 14.61 -13.45
N THR A 87 -0.84 14.59 -12.33
CA THR A 87 0.02 13.47 -11.94
C THR A 87 -0.38 12.97 -10.57
N LEU A 88 -0.69 11.68 -10.47
CA LEU A 88 -0.99 10.97 -9.24
C LEU A 88 -0.01 9.81 -9.05
N MET A 89 0.05 9.27 -7.84
CA MET A 89 0.76 8.03 -7.56
C MET A 89 -0.11 7.07 -6.76
N MET A 90 -0.16 5.82 -7.17
CA MET A 90 -0.53 4.71 -6.31
C MET A 90 0.74 4.22 -5.61
N GLY A 91 0.89 4.58 -4.36
CA GLY A 91 1.98 4.16 -3.49
C GLY A 91 1.60 2.98 -2.60
N ASN A 92 2.60 2.44 -1.90
CA ASN A 92 2.46 1.33 -0.97
C ASN A 92 3.20 1.62 0.34
N ALA A 93 3.12 0.71 1.32
CA ALA A 93 3.80 0.86 2.60
C ALA A 93 5.31 1.15 2.47
N GLY A 94 5.99 0.50 1.51
CA GLY A 94 7.41 0.73 1.22
C GLY A 94 7.68 2.19 0.90
N THR A 95 7.04 2.68 -0.15
CA THR A 95 7.28 4.03 -0.68
C THR A 95 6.79 5.14 0.23
N LEU A 96 5.70 4.93 0.95
CA LEU A 96 5.04 6.00 1.70
C LEU A 96 5.41 6.03 3.20
N THR A 97 5.89 4.91 3.78
CA THR A 97 6.08 4.85 5.24
C THR A 97 7.34 4.10 5.72
N ILE A 98 7.82 3.10 4.97
CA ILE A 98 8.98 2.28 5.40
C ILE A 98 10.30 2.93 4.98
N ASN A 99 10.43 3.33 3.72
CA ASN A 99 11.68 3.84 3.16
C ASN A 99 12.30 5.01 3.94
N PRO A 100 11.51 5.96 4.52
CA PRO A 100 12.08 7.03 5.34
C PRO A 100 12.85 6.56 6.59
N GLY A 101 12.52 5.37 7.10
CA GLY A 101 13.24 4.79 8.22
C GLY A 101 14.39 3.87 7.82
N LEU A 102 14.34 3.35 6.60
CA LEU A 102 15.23 2.29 6.14
C LEU A 102 16.35 2.78 5.22
N MET A 103 16.10 3.84 4.44
CA MET A 103 17.02 4.33 3.41
C MET A 103 17.63 5.69 3.80
N PRO A 104 18.92 5.75 4.21
CA PRO A 104 19.54 6.99 4.64
C PRO A 104 19.64 8.08 3.55
N ARG A 105 19.62 7.66 2.27
CA ARG A 105 19.75 8.54 1.10
C ARG A 105 18.49 8.53 0.25
N LEU A 106 17.32 8.59 0.90
CA LEU A 106 16.06 8.69 0.18
C LEU A 106 15.97 10.04 -0.55
N THR A 107 15.60 10.01 -1.82
CA THR A 107 15.57 11.17 -2.72
C THR A 107 14.25 11.94 -2.68
N TYR A 108 13.32 11.51 -1.84
CA TYR A 108 12.02 12.14 -1.59
C TYR A 108 11.63 12.03 -0.11
N ASP A 109 10.74 12.91 0.34
CA ASP A 109 10.17 12.89 1.69
C ASP A 109 8.65 12.68 1.57
N PRO A 110 8.11 11.51 1.96
CA PRO A 110 6.67 11.23 1.80
C PRO A 110 5.74 12.21 2.52
N VAL A 111 6.24 12.89 3.55
CA VAL A 111 5.44 13.86 4.32
C VAL A 111 5.45 15.25 3.66
N LYS A 112 6.58 15.63 3.04
CA LYS A 112 6.75 16.95 2.45
C LYS A 112 6.39 16.99 0.97
N ASP A 113 6.67 15.90 0.23
CA ASP A 113 6.60 15.90 -1.22
C ASP A 113 5.27 15.37 -1.76
N PHE A 114 4.40 14.82 -0.88
CA PHE A 114 3.10 14.29 -1.30
C PHE A 114 1.92 14.90 -0.53
N ALA A 115 0.83 15.10 -1.25
CA ALA A 115 -0.49 15.40 -0.72
C ALA A 115 -1.33 14.10 -0.70
N PRO A 116 -1.70 13.55 0.47
CA PRO A 116 -2.53 12.37 0.58
C PRO A 116 -3.93 12.59 -0.02
N ILE A 117 -4.44 11.60 -0.76
CA ILE A 117 -5.80 11.60 -1.29
C ILE A 117 -6.65 10.59 -0.50
N THR A 118 -6.35 9.31 -0.57
CA THR A 118 -7.09 8.27 0.17
C THR A 118 -6.32 6.96 0.22
N LEU A 119 -6.58 6.15 1.25
CA LEU A 119 -6.24 4.74 1.28
C LEU A 119 -7.13 4.01 0.27
N ALA A 120 -6.54 3.35 -0.72
CA ALA A 120 -7.27 2.71 -1.81
C ALA A 120 -7.65 1.26 -1.47
N ALA A 121 -6.70 0.50 -0.94
CA ALA A 121 -6.92 -0.91 -0.59
C ALA A 121 -6.03 -1.38 0.55
N ILE A 122 -6.50 -2.38 1.27
CA ILE A 122 -5.74 -3.18 2.23
C ILE A 122 -5.71 -4.62 1.73
N VAL A 123 -4.52 -5.22 1.70
CA VAL A 123 -4.34 -6.62 1.31
C VAL A 123 -3.71 -7.35 2.49
N PRO A 124 -4.43 -8.23 3.18
CA PRO A 124 -3.85 -8.99 4.27
C PRO A 124 -2.73 -9.89 3.75
N ASN A 125 -1.65 -10.01 4.52
CA ASN A 125 -0.70 -11.07 4.32
C ASN A 125 -1.14 -12.30 5.13
N LEU A 126 -0.53 -13.42 4.78
CA LEU A 126 -0.71 -14.69 5.46
C LEU A 126 0.65 -15.15 5.97
N LEU A 127 0.72 -15.53 7.23
CA LEU A 127 1.82 -16.31 7.77
C LEU A 127 1.56 -17.76 7.41
N VAL A 128 2.37 -18.32 6.52
CA VAL A 128 2.25 -19.69 6.02
C VAL A 128 3.45 -20.52 6.37
N ALA A 129 3.23 -21.82 6.51
CA ALA A 129 4.27 -22.81 6.72
C ALA A 129 4.25 -23.88 5.62
N ASN A 130 5.42 -24.50 5.35
CA ASN A 130 5.49 -25.73 4.56
C ASN A 130 4.62 -26.81 5.20
N SER A 131 3.93 -27.62 4.38
CA SER A 131 3.02 -28.67 4.89
C SER A 131 3.72 -29.74 5.72
N GLY A 132 5.00 -30.03 5.47
CA GLY A 132 5.82 -30.97 6.25
C GLY A 132 6.39 -30.38 7.54
N PHE A 133 6.34 -29.07 7.75
CA PHE A 133 6.88 -28.46 8.95
C PHE A 133 5.97 -28.73 10.17
N PRO A 134 6.52 -29.13 11.35
CA PRO A 134 5.73 -29.68 12.46
C PRO A 134 5.03 -28.61 13.33
N VAL A 135 4.38 -27.62 12.68
CA VAL A 135 3.56 -26.59 13.34
C VAL A 135 2.20 -26.48 12.64
N ASN A 136 1.14 -26.20 13.39
CA ASN A 136 -0.20 -26.03 12.87
C ASN A 136 -0.86 -24.72 13.34
N SER A 137 -0.18 -23.97 14.18
CA SER A 137 -0.66 -22.70 14.74
C SER A 137 0.48 -21.73 15.02
N VAL A 138 0.16 -20.47 15.24
CA VAL A 138 1.11 -19.45 15.74
C VAL A 138 1.70 -19.89 17.08
N ALA A 139 0.90 -20.48 17.97
CA ALA A 139 1.36 -20.95 19.27
C ALA A 139 2.41 -22.08 19.14
N ASP A 140 2.19 -23.04 18.24
CA ASP A 140 3.16 -24.11 17.97
C ASP A 140 4.46 -23.54 17.42
N LEU A 141 4.37 -22.57 16.49
CA LEU A 141 5.53 -21.92 15.92
C LEU A 141 6.36 -21.23 17.02
N ILE A 142 5.72 -20.45 17.89
CA ILE A 142 6.38 -19.76 19.00
C ILE A 142 7.03 -20.78 19.93
N ALA A 143 6.33 -21.84 20.29
CA ALA A 143 6.85 -22.88 21.19
C ALA A 143 8.06 -23.62 20.59
N LEU A 144 8.00 -23.94 19.30
CA LEU A 144 9.11 -24.60 18.58
C LEU A 144 10.32 -23.66 18.49
N SER A 145 10.11 -22.41 18.08
CA SER A 145 11.19 -21.44 17.91
C SER A 145 11.90 -21.10 19.22
N LYS A 146 11.18 -21.11 20.37
CA LYS A 146 11.79 -20.97 21.70
C LYS A 146 12.65 -22.15 22.07
N LYS A 147 12.31 -23.37 21.64
CA LYS A 147 13.14 -24.59 21.87
C LYS A 147 14.35 -24.66 20.96
N GLN A 148 14.28 -24.02 19.79
CA GLN A 148 15.30 -24.09 18.75
C GLN A 148 15.61 -22.69 18.18
N PRO A 149 16.20 -21.77 18.98
CA PRO A 149 16.48 -20.42 18.52
C PRO A 149 17.45 -20.43 17.33
N GLY A 150 17.15 -19.61 16.30
CA GLY A 150 17.96 -19.47 15.10
C GLY A 150 17.93 -20.68 14.15
N ARG A 151 17.00 -21.63 14.31
CA ARG A 151 16.89 -22.83 13.47
C ARG A 151 15.74 -22.80 12.47
N VAL A 152 14.81 -21.88 12.63
CA VAL A 152 13.63 -21.75 11.76
C VAL A 152 13.86 -20.58 10.81
N ASN A 153 13.78 -20.83 9.51
CA ASN A 153 13.93 -19.81 8.47
C ASN A 153 12.57 -19.24 8.07
N PHE A 154 12.51 -17.94 7.89
CA PHE A 154 11.34 -17.31 7.27
C PHE A 154 11.73 -16.56 5.99
N ALA A 155 10.98 -16.81 4.92
CA ALA A 155 11.16 -16.13 3.65
C ALA A 155 10.39 -14.79 3.61
N SER A 156 10.91 -13.86 2.84
CA SER A 156 10.19 -12.65 2.43
C SER A 156 10.45 -12.32 0.95
N PRO A 157 9.62 -11.45 0.33
CA PRO A 157 9.85 -10.99 -1.04
C PRO A 157 11.12 -10.16 -1.24
N GLY A 158 11.83 -9.84 -0.15
CA GLY A 158 13.09 -9.11 -0.18
C GLY A 158 13.34 -8.29 1.08
N THR A 159 14.59 -7.92 1.29
CA THR A 159 15.02 -7.07 2.41
C THR A 159 14.30 -5.71 2.34
N GLY A 160 13.77 -5.25 3.48
CA GLY A 160 13.09 -3.97 3.60
C GLY A 160 11.62 -3.96 3.12
N THR A 161 11.09 -5.09 2.65
CA THR A 161 9.66 -5.19 2.35
C THR A 161 8.83 -5.21 3.63
N GLY A 162 7.55 -4.84 3.55
CA GLY A 162 6.63 -4.93 4.69
C GLY A 162 6.53 -6.35 5.26
N GLN A 163 6.70 -7.38 4.43
CA GLN A 163 6.70 -8.79 4.86
C GLN A 163 7.97 -9.16 5.63
N HIS A 164 9.14 -8.65 5.22
CA HIS A 164 10.37 -8.80 6.00
C HIS A 164 10.22 -8.13 7.37
N LEU A 165 9.84 -6.84 7.39
CA LEU A 165 9.62 -6.10 8.63
C LEU A 165 8.53 -6.73 9.50
N GLY A 166 7.52 -7.35 8.87
CA GLY A 166 6.50 -8.13 9.56
C GLY A 166 7.08 -9.35 10.27
N GLY A 167 8.00 -10.06 9.64
CA GLY A 167 8.75 -11.15 10.27
C GLY A 167 9.57 -10.68 11.47
N GLU A 168 10.26 -9.55 11.35
CA GLU A 168 11.02 -8.97 12.44
C GLU A 168 10.12 -8.47 13.59
N LEU A 169 8.97 -7.87 13.27
CA LEU A 169 7.97 -7.53 14.29
C LEU A 169 7.46 -8.79 15.01
N PHE A 170 7.20 -9.88 14.27
CA PHE A 170 6.78 -11.14 14.85
C PHE A 170 7.84 -11.70 15.80
N LYS A 171 9.11 -11.73 15.39
CA LYS A 171 10.25 -12.14 16.25
C LYS A 171 10.29 -11.33 17.54
N SER A 172 10.19 -10.01 17.41
CA SER A 172 10.26 -9.09 18.55
C SER A 172 9.09 -9.30 19.53
N MET A 173 7.85 -9.36 19.01
CA MET A 173 6.65 -9.51 19.85
C MET A 173 6.57 -10.89 20.52
N ALA A 174 6.98 -11.95 19.82
CA ALA A 174 6.98 -13.31 20.34
C ALA A 174 8.22 -13.63 21.22
N ASN A 175 9.22 -12.77 21.24
CA ASN A 175 10.53 -12.99 21.85
C ASN A 175 11.15 -14.33 21.41
N ILE A 176 11.31 -14.49 20.09
CA ILE A 176 11.88 -15.66 19.43
C ILE A 176 12.95 -15.24 18.43
N ASP A 177 13.79 -16.20 18.04
CA ASP A 177 14.78 -16.01 17.00
C ASP A 177 14.46 -16.85 15.77
N LEU A 178 14.28 -16.17 14.61
CA LEU A 178 14.07 -16.74 13.27
C LEU A 178 15.12 -16.16 12.33
N VAL A 179 15.55 -16.95 11.36
CA VAL A 179 16.52 -16.51 10.35
C VAL A 179 15.80 -15.99 9.11
N HIS A 180 16.06 -14.77 8.71
CA HIS A 180 15.47 -14.18 7.51
C HIS A 180 16.19 -14.64 6.24
N VAL A 181 15.42 -15.11 5.24
CA VAL A 181 15.89 -15.50 3.90
C VAL A 181 15.22 -14.59 2.86
N PRO A 182 15.94 -13.59 2.31
CA PRO A 182 15.36 -12.68 1.32
C PRO A 182 15.33 -13.30 -0.07
N TYR A 183 14.22 -13.12 -0.79
CA TYR A 183 14.03 -13.50 -2.18
C TYR A 183 13.86 -12.27 -3.09
N LYS A 184 13.99 -12.47 -4.40
CA LYS A 184 13.70 -11.44 -5.41
C LYS A 184 12.22 -11.48 -5.82
N GLY A 185 11.31 -11.22 -4.85
CA GLY A 185 9.87 -11.28 -5.03
C GLY A 185 9.21 -12.49 -4.35
N SER A 186 7.87 -12.53 -4.35
CA SER A 186 7.10 -13.59 -3.69
C SER A 186 7.21 -14.94 -4.38
N GLY A 187 7.25 -14.98 -5.72
CA GLY A 187 7.22 -16.22 -6.51
C GLY A 187 8.34 -17.20 -6.16
N PRO A 188 9.63 -16.81 -6.25
CA PRO A 188 10.74 -17.69 -5.86
C PRO A 188 10.66 -18.16 -4.42
N GLY A 189 10.28 -17.28 -3.48
CA GLY A 189 10.12 -17.65 -2.06
C GLY A 189 9.01 -18.70 -1.85
N VAL A 190 7.88 -18.56 -2.55
CA VAL A 190 6.79 -19.56 -2.49
C VAL A 190 7.21 -20.90 -3.09
N THR A 191 8.01 -20.88 -4.16
CA THR A 191 8.56 -22.12 -4.76
C THR A 191 9.41 -22.87 -3.75
N ASP A 192 10.34 -22.21 -3.07
CA ASP A 192 11.21 -22.81 -2.07
C ASP A 192 10.46 -23.23 -0.80
N LEU A 193 9.43 -22.46 -0.40
CA LEU A 193 8.54 -22.84 0.68
C LEU A 193 7.78 -24.14 0.38
N LEU A 194 7.26 -24.28 -0.84
CA LEU A 194 6.58 -25.51 -1.29
C LEU A 194 7.54 -26.71 -1.32
N ALA A 195 8.79 -26.47 -1.70
CA ALA A 195 9.84 -27.49 -1.73
C ALA A 195 10.42 -27.81 -0.34
N GLY A 196 10.06 -27.07 0.71
CA GLY A 196 10.59 -27.24 2.07
C GLY A 196 12.02 -26.75 2.27
N GLN A 197 12.53 -25.88 1.39
CA GLN A 197 13.84 -25.24 1.54
C GLN A 197 13.82 -24.11 2.59
N VAL A 198 12.66 -23.57 2.86
CA VAL A 198 12.37 -22.65 3.97
C VAL A 198 11.09 -23.12 4.67
N GLU A 199 10.98 -22.86 5.96
CA GLU A 199 9.90 -23.36 6.80
C GLU A 199 8.66 -22.48 6.75
N LEU A 200 8.87 -21.16 6.69
CA LEU A 200 7.84 -20.13 6.84
C LEU A 200 7.94 -19.04 5.79
N MET A 201 6.84 -18.38 5.54
CA MET A 201 6.81 -17.13 4.76
C MET A 201 5.69 -16.21 5.23
N ILE A 202 5.95 -14.90 5.25
CA ILE A 202 4.90 -13.88 5.25
C ILE A 202 4.74 -13.38 3.82
N VAL A 203 3.53 -13.51 3.26
CA VAL A 203 3.28 -13.26 1.85
C VAL A 203 1.84 -12.76 1.65
N PRO A 204 1.56 -11.87 0.66
CA PRO A 204 0.20 -11.46 0.37
C PRO A 204 -0.72 -12.66 0.11
N LEU A 205 -1.88 -12.67 0.76
CA LEU A 205 -2.84 -13.78 0.73
C LEU A 205 -3.15 -14.28 -0.68
N PRO A 206 -3.37 -13.43 -1.70
CA PRO A 206 -3.68 -13.88 -3.05
C PRO A 206 -2.62 -14.80 -3.66
N VAL A 207 -1.34 -14.58 -3.31
CA VAL A 207 -0.21 -15.32 -3.87
C VAL A 207 -0.23 -16.79 -3.45
N VAL A 208 -0.73 -17.08 -2.24
CA VAL A 208 -0.70 -18.43 -1.65
C VAL A 208 -2.07 -19.06 -1.44
N LEU A 209 -3.16 -18.35 -1.74
CA LEU A 209 -4.53 -18.82 -1.50
C LEU A 209 -4.79 -20.21 -2.08
N ALA A 210 -4.43 -20.43 -3.35
CA ALA A 210 -4.61 -21.73 -4.02
C ALA A 210 -3.77 -22.86 -3.36
N HIS A 211 -2.58 -22.55 -2.86
CA HIS A 211 -1.72 -23.52 -2.19
C HIS A 211 -2.25 -23.89 -0.78
N VAL A 212 -2.82 -22.91 -0.08
CA VAL A 212 -3.46 -23.13 1.22
C VAL A 212 -4.75 -23.94 1.04
N THR A 213 -5.62 -23.57 0.10
CA THR A 213 -6.89 -24.29 -0.13
C THR A 213 -6.68 -25.72 -0.63
N SER A 214 -5.58 -26.00 -1.34
CA SER A 214 -5.19 -27.36 -1.77
C SER A 214 -4.40 -28.15 -0.71
N GLY A 215 -4.13 -27.59 0.48
CA GLY A 215 -3.37 -28.24 1.55
C GLY A 215 -1.85 -28.34 1.31
N LYS A 216 -1.32 -27.73 0.26
CA LYS A 216 0.13 -27.71 -0.03
C LYS A 216 0.91 -26.82 0.92
N LEU A 217 0.25 -25.81 1.49
CA LEU A 217 0.78 -24.95 2.55
C LEU A 217 -0.21 -24.89 3.72
N LYS A 218 0.31 -24.72 4.93
CA LYS A 218 -0.47 -24.48 6.14
C LYS A 218 -0.60 -22.98 6.40
N ALA A 219 -1.82 -22.49 6.57
CA ALA A 219 -2.06 -21.13 7.02
C ALA A 219 -2.01 -21.08 8.55
N LEU A 220 -1.04 -20.38 9.13
CA LEU A 220 -0.90 -20.25 10.57
C LEU A 220 -1.69 -19.06 11.13
N GLY A 221 -1.77 -17.95 10.36
CA GLY A 221 -2.50 -16.77 10.79
C GLY A 221 -2.56 -15.68 9.73
N ILE A 222 -3.66 -14.95 9.72
CA ILE A 222 -3.82 -13.70 8.95
C ILE A 222 -3.06 -12.60 9.69
N THR A 223 -2.30 -11.79 8.96
CA THR A 223 -1.43 -10.77 9.58
C THR A 223 -2.12 -9.43 9.85
N SER A 224 -3.31 -9.21 9.35
CA SER A 224 -4.16 -8.04 9.67
C SER A 224 -4.92 -8.23 10.97
N LEU A 225 -5.43 -7.13 11.55
CA LEU A 225 -6.27 -7.18 12.77
C LEU A 225 -7.63 -7.85 12.53
N LYS A 226 -8.11 -7.93 11.29
CA LYS A 226 -9.35 -8.59 10.91
C LYS A 226 -9.06 -9.84 10.12
N ARG A 227 -9.88 -10.88 10.32
CA ARG A 227 -9.83 -12.11 9.51
C ARG A 227 -10.19 -11.80 8.05
N SER A 228 -9.62 -12.57 7.13
CA SER A 228 -10.00 -12.49 5.72
C SER A 228 -11.32 -13.21 5.45
N SER A 229 -12.19 -12.60 4.65
CA SER A 229 -13.42 -13.24 4.18
C SER A 229 -13.17 -14.47 3.28
N LEU A 230 -11.98 -14.55 2.66
CA LEU A 230 -11.58 -15.71 1.86
C LEU A 230 -11.14 -16.92 2.70
N LEU A 231 -10.68 -16.69 3.94
CA LEU A 231 -10.22 -17.71 4.88
C LEU A 231 -10.77 -17.46 6.28
N PRO A 232 -12.10 -17.46 6.49
CA PRO A 232 -12.73 -17.03 7.75
C PRO A 232 -12.40 -17.94 8.94
N ALA A 233 -11.99 -19.18 8.67
CA ALA A 233 -11.57 -20.15 9.70
C ALA A 233 -10.16 -19.88 10.24
N ILE A 234 -9.31 -19.14 9.48
CA ILE A 234 -7.95 -18.85 9.91
C ILE A 234 -7.95 -17.66 10.85
N PRO A 235 -7.45 -17.78 12.10
CA PRO A 235 -7.38 -16.67 13.03
C PRO A 235 -6.39 -15.61 12.57
N THR A 236 -6.50 -14.40 13.09
CA THR A 236 -5.43 -13.42 12.95
C THR A 236 -4.25 -13.80 13.87
N VAL A 237 -3.04 -13.35 13.52
CA VAL A 237 -1.86 -13.51 14.38
C VAL A 237 -2.09 -12.83 15.73
N SER A 238 -2.84 -11.72 15.75
CA SER A 238 -3.26 -11.03 16.97
C SER A 238 -4.18 -11.89 17.84
N GLU A 239 -5.22 -12.50 17.26
CA GLU A 239 -6.11 -13.45 17.95
C GLU A 239 -5.37 -14.69 18.46
N ALA A 240 -4.32 -15.10 17.75
CA ALA A 240 -3.52 -16.29 18.07
C ALA A 240 -2.44 -16.05 19.14
N GLY A 241 -2.45 -14.90 19.82
CA GLY A 241 -1.65 -14.64 21.02
C GLY A 241 -0.62 -13.50 20.89
N LEU A 242 -0.41 -12.90 19.72
CA LEU A 242 0.42 -11.71 19.56
C LEU A 242 -0.46 -10.45 19.46
N ASN A 243 -1.11 -10.09 20.56
CA ASN A 243 -2.07 -8.99 20.63
C ASN A 243 -1.51 -7.69 20.01
N GLY A 244 -2.26 -7.12 19.05
CA GLY A 244 -1.88 -5.91 18.33
C GLY A 244 -0.90 -6.13 17.16
N TYR A 245 -0.54 -7.38 16.84
CA TYR A 245 0.21 -7.64 15.61
C TYR A 245 -0.62 -7.30 14.38
N ASP A 246 -0.14 -6.36 13.59
CA ASP A 246 -0.79 -5.89 12.36
C ASP A 246 0.26 -5.58 11.28
N VAL A 247 0.26 -6.40 10.23
CA VAL A 247 1.16 -6.30 9.08
C VAL A 247 0.39 -6.57 7.81
N SER A 248 -0.28 -5.54 7.30
CA SER A 248 -1.01 -5.62 6.05
C SER A 248 -0.20 -4.95 4.93
N ALA A 249 -0.27 -5.48 3.71
CA ALA A 249 0.03 -4.67 2.55
C ALA A 249 -1.13 -3.69 2.34
N TRP A 250 -0.80 -2.46 1.95
CA TRP A 250 -1.81 -1.45 1.64
C TRP A 250 -1.35 -0.56 0.51
N TYR A 251 -2.30 0.00 -0.20
CA TYR A 251 -2.08 0.90 -1.32
C TYR A 251 -2.85 2.19 -1.10
N GLY A 252 -2.22 3.31 -1.38
CA GLY A 252 -2.81 4.62 -1.20
C GLY A 252 -2.50 5.56 -2.35
N ILE A 253 -3.43 6.46 -2.62
CA ILE A 253 -3.30 7.43 -3.70
C ILE A 253 -2.84 8.76 -3.11
N VAL A 254 -1.79 9.31 -3.71
CA VAL A 254 -1.23 10.62 -3.38
C VAL A 254 -1.02 11.45 -4.64
N ALA A 255 -0.94 12.75 -4.48
CA ALA A 255 -0.52 13.71 -5.52
C ALA A 255 0.78 14.41 -5.09
N PRO A 256 1.47 15.14 -5.98
CA PRO A 256 2.56 16.04 -5.59
C PRO A 256 2.11 17.05 -4.54
N ALA A 257 2.99 17.38 -3.59
CA ALA A 257 2.73 18.42 -2.61
C ALA A 257 2.46 19.76 -3.30
N GLY A 258 1.53 20.56 -2.75
CA GLY A 258 1.11 21.82 -3.39
C GLY A 258 0.01 21.68 -4.44
N THR A 259 -0.46 20.46 -4.73
CA THR A 259 -1.67 20.27 -5.56
C THR A 259 -2.85 21.01 -4.92
N PRO A 260 -3.63 21.80 -5.67
CA PRO A 260 -4.75 22.57 -5.14
C PRO A 260 -5.71 21.72 -4.32
N VAL A 261 -6.09 22.24 -3.15
CA VAL A 261 -6.93 21.49 -2.19
C VAL A 261 -8.27 21.05 -2.79
N GLN A 262 -8.86 21.87 -3.65
CA GLN A 262 -10.12 21.58 -4.34
C GLN A 262 -10.00 20.36 -5.28
N ILE A 263 -8.83 20.18 -5.90
CA ILE A 263 -8.54 19.01 -6.75
C ILE A 263 -8.38 17.76 -5.87
N ILE A 264 -7.66 17.86 -4.76
CA ILE A 264 -7.50 16.75 -3.80
C ILE A 264 -8.87 16.30 -3.26
N GLU A 265 -9.73 17.26 -2.88
CA GLU A 265 -11.07 16.97 -2.37
C GLU A 265 -11.99 16.33 -3.43
N LEU A 266 -11.95 16.83 -4.66
CA LEU A 266 -12.69 16.22 -5.78
C LEU A 266 -12.24 14.77 -6.02
N LEU A 267 -10.92 14.55 -6.10
CA LEU A 267 -10.36 13.21 -6.32
C LEU A 267 -10.69 12.28 -5.16
N ASN A 268 -10.53 12.73 -3.91
CA ASN A 268 -10.92 11.95 -2.73
C ASN A 268 -12.39 11.55 -2.82
N LEU A 269 -13.30 12.53 -3.01
CA LEU A 269 -14.74 12.29 -3.08
C LEU A 269 -15.12 11.24 -4.13
N GLU A 270 -14.61 11.39 -5.36
CA GLU A 270 -14.98 10.48 -6.45
C GLU A 270 -14.33 9.08 -6.28
N ILE A 271 -13.08 9.02 -5.83
CA ILE A 271 -12.43 7.72 -5.55
C ILE A 271 -13.12 6.98 -4.40
N VAL A 272 -13.47 7.67 -3.31
CA VAL A 272 -14.19 7.06 -2.18
C VAL A 272 -15.55 6.52 -2.61
N LYS A 273 -16.29 7.25 -3.45
CA LYS A 273 -17.54 6.75 -4.04
C LYS A 273 -17.31 5.46 -4.83
N ILE A 274 -16.26 5.41 -5.69
CA ILE A 274 -15.91 4.23 -6.48
C ILE A 274 -15.57 3.04 -5.58
N LEU A 275 -14.74 3.25 -4.56
CA LEU A 275 -14.34 2.20 -3.61
C LEU A 275 -15.53 1.63 -2.83
N ASN A 276 -16.58 2.42 -2.63
CA ASN A 276 -17.79 2.00 -1.93
C ASN A 276 -18.82 1.31 -2.82
N THR A 277 -18.63 1.23 -4.15
CA THR A 277 -19.54 0.49 -5.03
C THR A 277 -19.40 -1.03 -4.82
N THR A 278 -20.53 -1.74 -4.92
CA THR A 278 -20.58 -3.20 -4.77
C THR A 278 -19.64 -3.90 -5.76
N ASP A 279 -19.66 -3.48 -7.02
CA ASP A 279 -18.85 -4.08 -8.08
C ASP A 279 -17.33 -3.87 -7.88
N THR A 280 -16.90 -2.77 -7.24
CA THR A 280 -15.50 -2.56 -6.88
C THR A 280 -15.10 -3.40 -5.68
N ARG A 281 -15.96 -3.48 -4.66
CA ARG A 281 -15.73 -4.36 -3.50
C ARG A 281 -15.61 -5.83 -3.91
N GLU A 282 -16.54 -6.32 -4.72
CA GLU A 282 -16.50 -7.69 -5.24
C GLU A 282 -15.26 -7.94 -6.12
N TYR A 283 -14.85 -6.96 -6.93
CA TYR A 283 -13.64 -7.07 -7.72
C TYR A 283 -12.39 -7.22 -6.82
N PHE A 284 -12.27 -6.42 -5.75
CA PHE A 284 -11.14 -6.51 -4.82
C PHE A 284 -11.16 -7.80 -4.01
N GLN A 285 -12.33 -8.25 -3.58
CA GLN A 285 -12.49 -9.51 -2.84
C GLN A 285 -12.01 -10.73 -3.63
N LYS A 286 -12.11 -10.72 -4.97
CA LYS A 286 -11.64 -11.85 -5.81
C LYS A 286 -10.16 -12.17 -5.62
N PHE A 287 -9.35 -11.20 -5.22
CA PHE A 287 -7.94 -11.38 -4.89
C PHE A 287 -7.60 -11.02 -3.43
N GLY A 288 -8.60 -11.09 -2.55
CA GLY A 288 -8.41 -10.97 -1.10
C GLY A 288 -8.08 -9.57 -0.61
N ALA A 289 -8.28 -8.54 -1.43
CA ALA A 289 -8.15 -7.16 -1.01
C ALA A 289 -9.47 -6.62 -0.44
N GLU A 290 -9.36 -5.73 0.53
CA GLU A 290 -10.46 -4.92 1.04
C GLU A 290 -10.34 -3.50 0.50
N THR A 291 -11.47 -2.87 0.16
CA THR A 291 -11.47 -1.46 -0.24
C THR A 291 -11.17 -0.57 0.97
N GLY A 292 -10.36 0.47 0.76
CA GLY A 292 -10.17 1.56 1.69
C GLY A 292 -11.30 2.58 1.60
N GLY A 293 -10.98 3.83 1.34
CA GLY A 293 -11.96 4.90 1.12
C GLY A 293 -12.15 5.78 2.35
N ASN A 294 -11.07 6.29 2.91
CA ASN A 294 -11.06 7.26 3.99
C ASN A 294 -10.83 8.70 3.48
N SER A 295 -11.01 9.68 4.36
CA SER A 295 -10.68 11.09 4.07
C SER A 295 -9.17 11.28 3.91
N LYS A 296 -8.79 12.40 3.32
CA LYS A 296 -7.36 12.78 3.19
C LYS A 296 -6.68 12.96 4.54
N GLU A 297 -7.42 13.45 5.53
CA GLU A 297 -6.95 13.64 6.91
C GLU A 297 -6.71 12.29 7.61
N GLU A 298 -7.67 11.37 7.50
CA GLU A 298 -7.54 10.01 8.05
C GLU A 298 -6.41 9.25 7.38
N PHE A 299 -6.25 9.37 6.05
CA PHE A 299 -5.15 8.74 5.34
C PHE A 299 -3.80 9.34 5.73
N SER A 300 -3.72 10.66 5.89
CA SER A 300 -2.52 11.33 6.40
C SER A 300 -2.15 10.85 7.81
N LEU A 301 -3.13 10.70 8.70
CA LEU A 301 -2.92 10.18 10.05
C LEU A 301 -2.46 8.71 10.01
N PHE A 302 -3.08 7.89 9.18
CA PHE A 302 -2.69 6.50 8.94
C PHE A 302 -1.23 6.40 8.50
N MET A 303 -0.80 7.19 7.51
CA MET A 303 0.59 7.21 7.04
C MET A 303 1.58 7.60 8.16
N ARG A 304 1.23 8.58 8.99
CA ARG A 304 2.08 8.96 10.14
C ARG A 304 2.23 7.82 11.15
N ASN A 305 1.13 7.17 11.50
CA ASN A 305 1.12 6.05 12.44
C ASN A 305 1.94 4.87 11.90
N GLU A 306 1.75 4.53 10.62
CA GLU A 306 2.53 3.49 9.93
C GLU A 306 4.03 3.85 9.92
N THR A 307 4.38 5.09 9.58
CA THR A 307 5.79 5.54 9.59
C THR A 307 6.42 5.38 10.98
N GLN A 308 5.69 5.73 12.04
CA GLN A 308 6.20 5.58 13.40
C GLN A 308 6.34 4.11 13.81
N LYS A 309 5.36 3.27 13.44
CA LYS A 309 5.42 1.82 13.66
C LYS A 309 6.67 1.22 13.01
N TRP A 310 6.88 1.48 11.72
CA TRP A 310 8.01 0.92 10.98
C TRP A 310 9.36 1.47 11.45
N LYS A 311 9.47 2.75 11.82
CA LYS A 311 10.69 3.28 12.46
C LYS A 311 11.05 2.54 13.74
N ASN A 312 10.06 2.21 14.57
CA ASN A 312 10.27 1.44 15.78
C ASN A 312 10.74 0.01 15.47
N VAL A 313 10.09 -0.68 14.51
CA VAL A 313 10.48 -2.04 14.08
C VAL A 313 11.91 -2.06 13.54
N ILE A 314 12.25 -1.14 12.64
CA ILE A 314 13.60 -1.01 12.07
C ILE A 314 14.65 -0.79 13.16
N LYS A 315 14.34 0.07 14.14
CA LYS A 315 15.25 0.34 15.27
C LYS A 315 15.48 -0.90 16.13
N ILE A 316 14.42 -1.67 16.44
CA ILE A 316 14.50 -2.85 17.30
C ILE A 316 15.22 -4.00 16.58
N SER A 317 14.92 -4.22 15.31
CA SER A 317 15.52 -5.31 14.52
C SER A 317 16.93 -5.04 14.03
N GLY A 318 17.39 -3.78 14.11
CA GLY A 318 18.72 -3.40 13.64
C GLY A 318 18.93 -3.53 12.14
N ILE A 319 17.86 -3.65 11.36
CA ILE A 319 17.92 -3.77 9.90
C ILE A 319 18.57 -2.53 9.31
N LYS A 320 19.57 -2.76 8.47
CA LYS A 320 20.17 -1.72 7.61
C LYS A 320 20.05 -2.14 6.17
N THR A 321 19.72 -1.21 5.29
CA THR A 321 19.92 -1.38 3.85
C THR A 321 21.28 -0.79 3.49
N GLU A 322 22.01 -1.49 2.65
CA GLU A 322 23.25 -1.02 2.06
C GLU A 322 23.05 0.22 1.17
#